data_4300eb9dde7bd742472a1add95ff16c8
#
_entry.id   4300eb9dde7bd742472a1add95ff16c8
#
_cell.length_a   1.000
_cell.length_b   1.000
_cell.length_c   1.000
_cell.angle_alpha   90.00
_cell.angle_beta   90.00
_cell.angle_gamma   90.00
#
_symmetry.space_group_name_H-M   'P 1'
#
loop_
_entity.id
_entity.type
_entity.pdbx_description
1 polymer ?
#
loop_
_entity_poly.entity_id
_entity_poly.type
_entity_poly.pdbx_seq_one_letter_code
_entity_poly.pdbx_strand_id
1 'polypeptide(L)'
;MKNLANCKPREFLQQTNRIRKVAEKWLQSTNILNIRKNLPEYPEGATQEEKDKILQEQAKKNLSKMLDAILETNSDDTLDLIALLCFVEPENVDDHEMSEYIGALSELISNRDVLRFFTSLMRLAQMGTST
;
A
#
# COMPACT_ATOMS: atom_id res chain seq x y z
N MET A 1 -9.71 16.62 7.37
CA MET A 1 -8.90 16.47 6.13
C MET A 1 -9.69 15.66 5.12
N LYS A 2 -9.65 16.06 3.86
CA LYS A 2 -10.38 15.40 2.78
C LYS A 2 -9.72 14.08 2.41
N ASN A 3 -10.53 13.08 2.06
CA ASN A 3 -10.04 11.78 1.58
C ASN A 3 -11.08 11.16 0.63
N LEU A 4 -10.80 9.97 0.08
CA LEU A 4 -11.69 9.32 -0.86
C LEU A 4 -13.04 8.92 -0.27
N ALA A 5 -13.16 8.83 1.05
CA ALA A 5 -14.42 8.48 1.72
C ALA A 5 -15.38 9.66 1.84
N ASN A 6 -14.91 10.90 1.70
CA ASN A 6 -15.73 12.09 1.92
C ASN A 6 -15.68 13.11 0.78
N CYS A 7 -15.26 12.72 -0.40
CA CYS A 7 -15.20 13.60 -1.57
C CYS A 7 -16.38 13.37 -2.53
N LYS A 8 -16.53 14.29 -3.49
CA LYS A 8 -17.55 14.18 -4.53
C LYS A 8 -17.16 13.15 -5.58
N PRO A 9 -18.11 12.52 -6.31
CA PRO A 9 -17.80 11.49 -7.29
C PRO A 9 -16.75 11.89 -8.34
N ARG A 10 -16.85 13.10 -8.88
CA ARG A 10 -15.90 13.59 -9.89
C ARG A 10 -14.50 13.74 -9.30
N GLU A 11 -14.40 14.27 -8.09
CA GLU A 11 -13.14 14.39 -7.36
C GLU A 11 -12.55 13.00 -7.06
N PHE A 12 -13.41 12.05 -6.69
CA PHE A 12 -13.02 10.67 -6.43
C PHE A 12 -12.31 10.06 -7.64
N LEU A 13 -12.92 10.16 -8.82
CA LEU A 13 -12.35 9.57 -10.04
C LEU A 13 -11.06 10.25 -10.46
N GLN A 14 -11.01 11.57 -10.41
CA GLN A 14 -9.81 12.34 -10.76
C GLN A 14 -8.66 12.03 -9.81
N GLN A 15 -8.93 12.02 -8.52
CA GLN A 15 -7.91 11.77 -7.50
C GLN A 15 -7.45 10.31 -7.54
N THR A 16 -8.36 9.36 -7.73
CA THR A 16 -8.01 7.94 -7.87
C THR A 16 -7.04 7.72 -9.03
N ASN A 17 -7.24 8.40 -10.14
CA ASN A 17 -6.33 8.29 -11.28
C ASN A 17 -4.93 8.82 -10.96
N ARG A 18 -4.83 9.94 -10.24
CA ARG A 18 -3.54 10.48 -9.77
C ARG A 18 -2.87 9.52 -8.80
N ILE A 19 -3.63 9.00 -7.84
CA ILE A 19 -3.15 8.04 -6.84
C ILE A 19 -2.61 6.80 -7.55
N ARG A 20 -3.32 6.27 -8.54
CA ARG A 20 -2.91 5.08 -9.28
C ARG A 20 -1.52 5.23 -9.87
N LYS A 21 -1.24 6.36 -10.52
CA LYS A 21 0.05 6.61 -11.15
C LYS A 21 1.19 6.65 -10.14
N VAL A 22 0.96 7.32 -9.00
CA VAL A 22 1.96 7.40 -7.93
C VAL A 22 2.11 6.05 -7.24
N ALA A 23 1.01 5.32 -7.02
CA ALA A 23 1.04 4.01 -6.39
C ALA A 23 1.81 2.99 -7.24
N GLU A 24 1.63 3.01 -8.56
CA GLU A 24 2.38 2.14 -9.47
C GLU A 24 3.89 2.40 -9.38
N LYS A 25 4.28 3.68 -9.38
CA LYS A 25 5.67 4.07 -9.22
C LYS A 25 6.22 3.64 -7.86
N TRP A 26 5.45 3.86 -6.81
CA TRP A 26 5.82 3.49 -5.43
C TRP A 26 6.01 1.98 -5.28
N LEU A 27 5.10 1.17 -5.86
CA LEU A 27 5.21 -0.28 -5.84
C LEU A 27 6.47 -0.75 -6.56
N GLN A 28 6.84 -0.12 -7.68
CA GLN A 28 8.05 -0.45 -8.41
C GLN A 28 9.31 -0.06 -7.64
N SER A 29 9.35 1.16 -7.12
CA SER A 29 10.55 1.66 -6.43
C SER A 29 10.79 0.98 -5.09
N THR A 30 9.74 0.65 -4.35
CA THR A 30 9.88 -0.06 -3.07
C THR A 30 10.08 -1.56 -3.23
N ASN A 31 9.66 -2.13 -4.37
CA ASN A 31 9.76 -3.57 -4.64
C ASN A 31 9.08 -4.45 -3.56
N ILE A 32 8.11 -3.90 -2.83
CA ILE A 32 7.50 -4.58 -1.68
C ILE A 32 6.77 -5.87 -2.04
N LEU A 33 6.21 -5.96 -3.25
CA LEU A 33 5.51 -7.17 -3.68
C LEU A 33 6.47 -8.35 -3.83
N ASN A 34 7.68 -8.11 -4.36
CA ASN A 34 8.70 -9.14 -4.48
C ASN A 34 9.31 -9.49 -3.13
N ILE A 35 9.55 -8.49 -2.28
CA ILE A 35 10.07 -8.73 -0.92
C ILE A 35 9.09 -9.59 -0.13
N ARG A 36 7.79 -9.30 -0.22
CA ARG A 36 6.73 -10.06 0.47
C ARG A 36 6.70 -11.53 0.04
N LYS A 37 7.02 -11.80 -1.22
CA LYS A 37 6.97 -13.15 -1.79
C LYS A 37 8.18 -14.00 -1.49
N ASN A 38 9.24 -13.44 -0.87
CA ASN A 38 10.41 -14.21 -0.50
C ASN A 38 10.03 -15.30 0.49
N LEU A 39 10.33 -16.54 0.12
CA LEU A 39 10.10 -17.71 0.95
C LEU A 39 11.44 -18.27 1.42
N PRO A 40 11.50 -18.82 2.64
CA PRO A 40 12.74 -19.42 3.14
C PRO A 40 12.97 -20.78 2.52
N GLU A 41 14.23 -21.23 2.51
CA GLU A 41 14.57 -22.61 2.24
C GLU A 41 14.50 -23.38 3.55
N TYR A 42 13.91 -24.58 3.50
CA TYR A 42 13.82 -25.44 4.66
C TYR A 42 14.92 -26.48 4.62
N PRO A 43 15.58 -26.77 5.77
CA PRO A 43 16.54 -27.86 5.83
C PRO A 43 15.85 -29.20 5.55
N GLU A 44 16.58 -30.10 4.90
CA GLU A 44 16.09 -31.45 4.66
C GLU A 44 15.81 -32.16 5.98
N GLY A 45 14.64 -32.75 6.11
CA GLY A 45 14.23 -33.44 7.33
C GLY A 45 13.67 -32.53 8.43
N ALA A 46 13.43 -31.24 8.14
CA ALA A 46 12.85 -30.32 9.12
C ALA A 46 11.45 -30.72 9.53
N THR A 47 11.15 -30.64 10.83
CA THR A 47 9.83 -30.87 11.36
C THR A 47 8.89 -29.72 11.00
N GLN A 48 7.59 -29.93 11.13
CA GLN A 48 6.59 -28.88 10.89
C GLN A 48 6.80 -27.69 11.83
N GLU A 49 7.13 -27.96 13.09
CA GLU A 49 7.43 -26.93 14.07
C GLU A 49 8.64 -26.09 13.67
N GLU A 50 9.72 -26.75 13.21
CA GLU A 50 10.92 -26.07 12.72
C GLU A 50 10.61 -25.22 11.47
N LYS A 51 9.79 -25.74 10.52
CA LYS A 51 9.37 -25.02 9.34
C LYS A 51 8.57 -23.76 9.67
N ASP A 52 7.64 -23.86 10.62
CA ASP A 52 6.82 -22.73 11.07
C ASP A 52 7.69 -21.63 11.66
N LYS A 53 8.69 -22.00 12.44
CA LYS A 53 9.65 -21.08 13.05
C LYS A 53 10.49 -20.35 12.00
N ILE A 54 11.00 -21.09 11.02
CA ILE A 54 11.78 -20.54 9.90
C ILE A 54 10.92 -19.57 9.09
N LEU A 55 9.68 -19.94 8.83
CA LEU A 55 8.75 -19.09 8.08
C LEU A 55 8.46 -17.78 8.82
N GLN A 56 8.27 -17.82 10.14
CA GLN A 56 8.05 -16.63 10.94
C GLN A 56 9.28 -15.72 10.94
N GLU A 57 10.49 -16.28 11.02
CA GLU A 57 11.73 -15.51 10.96
C GLU A 57 11.89 -14.83 9.58
N GLN A 58 11.55 -15.54 8.49
CA GLN A 58 11.59 -14.98 7.15
C GLN A 58 10.57 -13.84 6.99
N ALA A 59 9.37 -14.01 7.55
CA ALA A 59 8.34 -12.96 7.53
C ALA A 59 8.81 -11.69 8.24
N LYS A 60 9.51 -11.81 9.37
CA LYS A 60 10.09 -10.67 10.10
C LYS A 60 11.16 -9.97 9.27
N LYS A 61 12.03 -10.73 8.61
CA LYS A 61 13.07 -10.17 7.73
C LYS A 61 12.43 -9.43 6.54
N ASN A 62 11.40 -10.01 5.94
CA ASN A 62 10.68 -9.40 4.83
C ASN A 62 10.02 -8.10 5.27
N LEU A 63 9.37 -8.09 6.44
CA LEU A 63 8.75 -6.89 6.99
C LEU A 63 9.78 -5.79 7.22
N SER A 64 10.93 -6.12 7.80
CA SER A 64 12.01 -5.16 8.02
C SER A 64 12.49 -4.55 6.69
N LYS A 65 12.69 -5.36 5.66
CA LYS A 65 13.09 -4.89 4.33
C LYS A 65 12.04 -4.00 3.69
N MET A 66 10.76 -4.36 3.85
CA MET A 66 9.66 -3.53 3.33
C MET A 66 9.62 -2.17 4.03
N LEU A 67 9.79 -2.14 5.36
CA LEU A 67 9.82 -0.91 6.12
C LEU A 67 11.00 -0.02 5.74
N ASP A 68 12.18 -0.60 5.53
CA ASP A 68 13.35 0.16 5.05
C ASP A 68 13.07 0.78 3.67
N ALA A 69 12.47 0.01 2.77
CA ALA A 69 12.15 0.49 1.42
C ALA A 69 11.11 1.63 1.45
N ILE A 70 10.11 1.51 2.31
CA ILE A 70 9.03 2.49 2.42
C ILE A 70 9.47 3.76 3.14
N LEU A 71 10.17 3.60 4.28
CA LEU A 71 10.44 4.69 5.21
C LEU A 71 11.78 5.40 4.96
N GLU A 72 12.78 4.71 4.43
CA GLU A 72 14.11 5.26 4.22
C GLU A 72 14.44 5.47 2.74
N THR A 73 14.49 4.39 1.98
CA THR A 73 14.97 4.42 0.59
C THR A 73 14.04 5.18 -0.34
N ASN A 74 12.72 5.07 -0.14
CA ASN A 74 11.71 5.68 -1.01
C ASN A 74 10.74 6.56 -0.21
N SER A 75 11.24 7.27 0.80
CA SER A 75 10.41 8.11 1.66
C SER A 75 9.65 9.20 0.89
N ASP A 76 10.26 9.79 -0.14
CA ASP A 76 9.61 10.83 -0.94
C ASP A 76 8.41 10.27 -1.71
N ASP A 77 8.57 9.11 -2.36
CA ASP A 77 7.47 8.46 -3.07
C ASP A 77 6.36 8.05 -2.10
N THR A 78 6.72 7.60 -0.91
CA THR A 78 5.76 7.25 0.15
C THR A 78 4.97 8.49 0.60
N LEU A 79 5.65 9.62 0.81
CA LEU A 79 5.00 10.88 1.20
C LEU A 79 4.09 11.40 0.09
N ASP A 80 4.51 11.30 -1.17
CA ASP A 80 3.68 11.69 -2.31
C ASP A 80 2.38 10.90 -2.34
N LEU A 81 2.45 9.59 -2.11
CA LEU A 81 1.28 8.73 -2.08
C LEU A 81 0.34 9.10 -0.92
N ILE A 82 0.88 9.29 0.27
CA ILE A 82 0.12 9.69 1.45
C ILE A 82 -0.59 11.03 1.22
N ALA A 83 0.12 12.01 0.67
CA ALA A 83 -0.43 13.33 0.37
C ALA A 83 -1.62 13.23 -0.57
N LEU A 84 -1.48 12.50 -1.68
CA LEU A 84 -2.55 12.35 -2.66
C LEU A 84 -3.77 11.61 -2.10
N LEU A 85 -3.56 10.63 -1.22
CA LEU A 85 -4.66 9.94 -0.55
C LEU A 85 -5.48 10.88 0.33
N CYS A 86 -4.89 11.97 0.78
CA CYS A 86 -5.50 12.98 1.66
C CYS A 86 -5.81 14.30 0.93
N PHE A 87 -5.80 14.31 -0.40
CA PHE A 87 -6.09 15.50 -1.22
C PHE A 87 -5.16 16.68 -0.93
N VAL A 88 -3.93 16.38 -0.57
CA VAL A 88 -2.86 17.38 -0.40
C VAL A 88 -1.91 17.26 -1.59
N GLU A 89 -1.52 18.40 -2.19
CA GLU A 89 -0.51 18.37 -3.24
C GLU A 89 0.82 17.90 -2.62
N PRO A 90 1.58 17.01 -3.29
CA PRO A 90 2.82 16.46 -2.71
C PRO A 90 3.82 17.53 -2.24
N GLU A 91 3.90 18.64 -2.94
CA GLU A 91 4.78 19.77 -2.56
C GLU A 91 4.38 20.42 -1.23
N ASN A 92 3.14 20.23 -0.79
CA ASN A 92 2.60 20.79 0.44
C ASN A 92 2.46 19.76 1.56
N VAL A 93 3.07 18.59 1.41
CA VAL A 93 2.93 17.50 2.39
C VAL A 93 3.36 17.92 3.81
N ASP A 94 4.35 18.78 3.92
CA ASP A 94 4.87 19.25 5.21
C ASP A 94 4.01 20.36 5.85
N ASP A 95 2.98 20.86 5.16
CA ASP A 95 2.05 21.85 5.71
C ASP A 95 1.07 21.26 6.72
N HIS A 96 1.03 19.93 6.85
CA HIS A 96 0.16 19.19 7.76
C HIS A 96 0.98 18.29 8.67
N GLU A 97 0.44 17.99 9.84
CA GLU A 97 1.07 17.05 10.77
C GLU A 97 0.76 15.62 10.38
N MET A 98 1.66 14.70 10.72
CA MET A 98 1.48 13.26 10.44
C MET A 98 0.19 12.72 11.08
N SER A 99 -0.21 13.23 12.24
CA SER A 99 -1.46 12.84 12.90
C SER A 99 -2.70 13.09 12.05
N GLU A 100 -2.71 14.17 11.26
CA GLU A 100 -3.81 14.47 10.34
C GLU A 100 -3.89 13.44 9.23
N TYR A 101 -2.75 13.06 8.65
CA TYR A 101 -2.69 12.01 7.62
C TYR A 101 -3.13 10.66 8.16
N ILE A 102 -2.65 10.30 9.34
CA ILE A 102 -3.02 9.03 9.98
C ILE A 102 -4.52 8.96 10.23
N GLY A 103 -5.12 10.06 10.72
CA GLY A 103 -6.56 10.14 10.95
C GLY A 103 -7.37 9.95 9.66
N ALA A 104 -6.97 10.65 8.59
CA ALA A 104 -7.62 10.55 7.29
C ALA A 104 -7.49 9.16 6.67
N LEU A 105 -6.31 8.55 6.77
CA LEU A 105 -6.06 7.21 6.26
C LEU A 105 -6.84 6.15 7.05
N SER A 106 -6.94 6.31 8.36
CA SER A 106 -7.74 5.41 9.21
C SER A 106 -9.22 5.46 8.82
N GLU A 107 -9.76 6.64 8.57
CA GLU A 107 -11.13 6.82 8.09
C GLU A 107 -11.33 6.14 6.74
N LEU A 108 -10.38 6.33 5.82
CA LEU A 108 -10.44 5.72 4.49
C LEU A 108 -10.44 4.20 4.54
N ILE A 109 -9.54 3.61 5.32
CA ILE A 109 -9.42 2.16 5.46
C ILE A 109 -10.68 1.55 6.09
N SER A 110 -11.33 2.30 6.99
CA SER A 110 -12.55 1.86 7.65
C SER A 110 -13.80 1.98 6.78
N ASN A 111 -13.72 2.66 5.64
CA ASN A 111 -14.86 2.87 4.76
C ASN A 111 -15.08 1.67 3.84
N ARG A 112 -16.14 0.91 4.11
CA ARG A 112 -16.46 -0.31 3.34
C ARG A 112 -16.85 -0.03 1.90
N ASP A 113 -17.49 1.09 1.63
CA ASP A 113 -17.95 1.42 0.27
C ASP A 113 -16.76 1.68 -0.66
N VAL A 114 -15.75 2.40 -0.18
CA VAL A 114 -14.51 2.64 -0.93
C VAL A 114 -13.80 1.31 -1.20
N LEU A 115 -13.68 0.45 -0.19
CA LEU A 115 -13.04 -0.86 -0.35
C LEU A 115 -13.79 -1.74 -1.34
N ARG A 116 -15.12 -1.74 -1.30
CA ARG A 116 -15.96 -2.47 -2.27
C ARG A 116 -15.78 -1.98 -3.69
N PHE A 117 -15.69 -0.66 -3.86
CA PHE A 117 -15.46 -0.06 -5.17
C PHE A 117 -14.14 -0.57 -5.78
N PHE A 118 -13.04 -0.50 -5.03
CA PHE A 118 -11.74 -0.97 -5.51
C PHE A 118 -11.74 -2.48 -5.76
N THR A 119 -12.36 -3.26 -4.89
CA THR A 119 -12.50 -4.71 -5.08
C THR A 119 -13.25 -5.03 -6.37
N SER A 120 -14.32 -4.29 -6.65
CA SER A 120 -15.11 -4.46 -7.89
C SER A 120 -14.30 -4.13 -9.13
N LEU A 121 -13.51 -3.04 -9.10
CA LEU A 121 -12.62 -2.68 -10.20
C LEU A 121 -11.57 -3.76 -10.46
N MET A 122 -10.98 -4.30 -9.40
CA MET A 122 -9.98 -5.36 -9.52
C MET A 122 -10.57 -6.62 -10.15
N ARG A 123 -11.80 -6.98 -9.79
CA ARG A 123 -12.50 -8.12 -10.39
C ARG A 123 -12.75 -7.91 -11.87
N LEU A 124 -13.19 -6.71 -12.27
CA LEU A 124 -13.39 -6.39 -13.68
C LEU A 124 -12.08 -6.48 -14.47
N ALA A 125 -10.98 -5.99 -13.89
CA ALA A 125 -9.67 -6.09 -14.53
C ALA A 125 -9.23 -7.54 -14.69
N GLN A 126 -9.47 -8.40 -13.70
CA GLN A 126 -9.17 -9.82 -13.77
C GLN A 126 -10.02 -10.54 -14.80
N MET A 127 -11.30 -10.21 -14.89
CA MET A 127 -12.20 -10.79 -15.91
C MET A 127 -11.75 -10.40 -17.32
N GLY A 128 -11.26 -9.17 -17.51
CA GLY A 128 -10.73 -8.71 -18.78
C GLY A 128 -9.45 -9.42 -19.20
N THR A 129 -8.66 -9.92 -18.26
CA THR A 129 -7.41 -10.62 -18.53
C THR A 129 -7.57 -12.13 -18.65
N SER A 130 -8.69 -12.69 -18.23
CA SER A 130 -8.93 -14.14 -18.26
C SER A 130 -9.47 -14.66 -19.59
N THR A 131 -9.65 -13.79 -20.53
CA THR A 131 -9.99 -14.16 -21.91
C THR A 131 -8.74 -14.28 -22.79
#